data_67b23cf9a66c9460b6c5d0460cf05b27
#
_entry.id   67b23cf9a66c9460b6c5d0460cf05b27
#
_cell.length_a   1.000
_cell.length_b   1.000
_cell.length_c   1.000
_cell.angle_alpha   90.00
_cell.angle_beta   90.00
_cell.angle_gamma   90.00
#
_symmetry.space_group_name_H-M   'P 1'
#
loop_
_entity.id
_entity.type
_entity.pdbx_description
1 polymer ?
#
loop_
_entity_poly.entity_id
_entity_poly.type
_entity_poly.pdbx_seq_one_letter_code
_entity_poly.pdbx_strand_id
1 'polypeptide(L)'
;MSIFNYTEEQMAAASSTFTIHEIYQQPATWRKTCAQLAACKDELQKFLDQVVKAEDFDIVLTGAGTSEFVGNSLYHALNKKYNFKVKSYASTDIVPNPEDTLSRTKPTLLVNFGRSGNSPESVGSVEAAEVVCENIYHLFVTCNSEGALSKLADKHDNCFALNLTPETHDKSFAMTSSYSNMYL
;
A
#
# COMPACT_ATOMS: atom_id res chain seq x y z
N MET A 1 16.77 2.75 -28.90
CA MET A 1 16.05 1.53 -28.48
C MET A 1 14.57 1.79 -28.63
N SER A 2 13.74 0.83 -29.03
CA SER A 2 12.29 1.04 -29.07
C SER A 2 11.60 0.19 -28.01
N ILE A 3 10.58 0.75 -27.36
CA ILE A 3 9.73 0.05 -26.40
C ILE A 3 8.32 0.01 -26.99
N PHE A 4 7.75 -1.19 -27.12
CA PHE A 4 6.45 -1.40 -27.77
C PHE A 4 6.37 -0.80 -29.18
N ASN A 5 7.48 -0.82 -29.94
CA ASN A 5 7.64 -0.20 -31.26
C ASN A 5 7.62 1.34 -31.30
N TYR A 6 7.67 2.02 -30.14
CA TYR A 6 7.83 3.49 -30.07
C TYR A 6 9.30 3.86 -29.87
N THR A 7 9.78 4.86 -30.58
CA THR A 7 11.08 5.48 -30.34
C THR A 7 10.99 6.47 -29.18
N GLU A 8 12.15 6.84 -28.58
CA GLU A 8 12.19 7.87 -27.52
C GLU A 8 11.60 9.22 -28.00
N GLU A 9 11.84 9.59 -29.26
CA GLU A 9 11.30 10.82 -29.84
C GLU A 9 9.77 10.77 -29.94
N GLN A 10 9.21 9.63 -30.34
CA GLN A 10 7.74 9.44 -30.40
C GLN A 10 7.11 9.47 -29.01
N MET A 11 7.76 8.83 -28.04
CA MET A 11 7.31 8.85 -26.63
C MET A 11 7.36 10.26 -26.05
N ALA A 12 8.43 11.00 -26.32
CA ALA A 12 8.58 12.38 -25.87
C ALA A 12 7.54 13.31 -26.52
N ALA A 13 7.30 13.18 -27.83
CA ALA A 13 6.30 13.96 -28.56
C ALA A 13 4.88 13.72 -28.03
N ALA A 14 4.59 12.50 -27.56
CA ALA A 14 3.31 12.14 -26.94
C ALA A 14 3.26 12.39 -25.42
N SER A 15 4.29 12.98 -24.81
CA SER A 15 4.41 13.16 -23.35
C SER A 15 4.21 11.85 -22.55
N SER A 16 4.58 10.72 -23.12
CA SER A 16 4.33 9.37 -22.58
C SER A 16 5.58 8.61 -22.12
N THR A 17 6.76 9.26 -22.17
CA THR A 17 8.05 8.63 -21.89
C THR A 17 8.03 7.86 -20.55
N PHE A 18 7.69 8.51 -19.47
CA PHE A 18 7.67 7.85 -18.15
C PHE A 18 6.68 6.69 -18.12
N THR A 19 5.44 6.93 -18.56
CA THR A 19 4.38 5.89 -18.53
C THR A 19 4.78 4.64 -19.29
N ILE A 20 5.35 4.79 -20.50
CA ILE A 20 5.76 3.65 -21.33
C ILE A 20 6.90 2.87 -20.68
N HIS A 21 7.91 3.56 -20.14
CA HIS A 21 9.01 2.92 -19.41
C HIS A 21 8.51 2.21 -18.15
N GLU A 22 7.64 2.83 -17.38
CA GLU A 22 7.06 2.29 -16.16
C GLU A 22 6.17 1.07 -16.43
N ILE A 23 5.44 1.04 -17.54
CA ILE A 23 4.72 -0.16 -17.99
C ILE A 23 5.71 -1.27 -18.38
N TYR A 24 6.74 -0.93 -19.15
CA TYR A 24 7.69 -1.91 -19.65
C TYR A 24 8.52 -2.58 -18.54
N GLN A 25 8.86 -1.85 -17.48
CA GLN A 25 9.66 -2.37 -16.36
C GLN A 25 8.92 -3.35 -15.45
N GLN A 26 7.58 -3.39 -15.47
CA GLN A 26 6.77 -4.14 -14.49
C GLN A 26 7.21 -5.61 -14.31
N PRO A 27 7.47 -6.42 -15.34
CA PRO A 27 7.89 -7.80 -15.11
C PRO A 27 9.22 -7.94 -14.34
N ALA A 28 10.10 -6.95 -14.45
CA ALA A 28 11.35 -6.92 -13.71
C ALA A 28 11.11 -6.50 -12.24
N THR A 29 10.30 -5.47 -12.03
CA THR A 29 9.97 -5.00 -10.67
C THR A 29 9.13 -6.02 -9.90
N TRP A 30 8.22 -6.75 -10.54
CA TRP A 30 7.47 -7.83 -9.88
C TRP A 30 8.40 -8.91 -9.31
N ARG A 31 9.42 -9.34 -10.08
CA ARG A 31 10.41 -10.32 -9.58
C ARG A 31 11.19 -9.78 -8.39
N LYS A 32 11.53 -8.49 -8.40
CA LYS A 32 12.20 -7.85 -7.25
C LYS A 32 11.29 -7.80 -6.02
N THR A 33 10.04 -7.41 -6.20
CA THR A 33 9.05 -7.37 -5.10
C THR A 33 8.83 -8.76 -4.51
N CYS A 34 8.68 -9.80 -5.33
CA CYS A 34 8.61 -11.19 -4.84
C CYS A 34 9.85 -11.60 -4.04
N ALA A 35 11.05 -11.22 -4.50
CA ALA A 35 12.28 -11.50 -3.77
C ALA A 35 12.36 -10.74 -2.44
N GLN A 36 11.93 -9.48 -2.39
CA GLN A 36 11.84 -8.69 -1.17
C GLN A 36 10.85 -9.32 -0.16
N LEU A 37 9.66 -9.70 -0.62
CA LEU A 37 8.67 -10.38 0.22
C LEU A 37 9.21 -11.69 0.78
N ALA A 38 9.92 -12.47 -0.04
CA ALA A 38 10.56 -13.70 0.43
C ALA A 38 11.64 -13.45 1.48
N ALA A 39 12.40 -12.36 1.34
CA ALA A 39 13.47 -11.99 2.26
C ALA A 39 12.95 -11.51 3.64
N CYS A 40 11.83 -10.78 3.68
CA CYS A 40 11.23 -10.26 4.92
C CYS A 40 10.06 -11.12 5.44
N LYS A 41 9.83 -12.30 4.86
CA LYS A 41 8.66 -13.13 5.14
C LYS A 41 8.46 -13.40 6.64
N ASP A 42 9.50 -13.80 7.35
CA ASP A 42 9.39 -14.20 8.74
C ASP A 42 9.12 -13.01 9.66
N GLU A 43 9.72 -11.86 9.36
CA GLU A 43 9.48 -10.60 10.08
C GLU A 43 8.06 -10.10 9.85
N LEU A 44 7.62 -10.07 8.59
CA LEU A 44 6.27 -9.70 8.22
C LEU A 44 5.23 -10.64 8.85
N GLN A 45 5.46 -11.96 8.81
CA GLN A 45 4.57 -12.93 9.43
C GLN A 45 4.46 -12.70 10.93
N LYS A 46 5.59 -12.50 11.63
CA LYS A 46 5.62 -12.20 13.05
C LYS A 46 4.84 -10.94 13.40
N PHE A 47 4.95 -9.90 12.55
CA PHE A 47 4.17 -8.67 12.70
C PHE A 47 2.68 -8.92 12.52
N LEU A 48 2.27 -9.56 11.43
CA LEU A 48 0.86 -9.87 11.13
C LEU A 48 0.22 -10.76 12.20
N ASP A 49 0.96 -11.68 12.77
CA ASP A 49 0.48 -12.59 13.81
C ASP A 49 0.01 -11.87 15.09
N GLN A 50 0.45 -10.63 15.30
CA GLN A 50 -0.01 -9.82 16.44
C GLN A 50 -1.52 -9.49 16.35
N VAL A 51 -2.05 -9.45 15.12
CA VAL A 51 -3.46 -9.14 14.86
C VAL A 51 -4.24 -10.39 14.48
N VAL A 52 -3.78 -11.11 13.45
CA VAL A 52 -4.60 -12.15 12.79
C VAL A 52 -4.77 -13.42 13.63
N LYS A 53 -4.04 -13.57 14.73
CA LYS A 53 -4.24 -14.66 15.72
C LYS A 53 -5.36 -14.37 16.73
N ALA A 54 -5.86 -13.15 16.82
CA ALA A 54 -7.03 -12.85 17.61
C ALA A 54 -8.27 -13.54 17.01
N GLU A 55 -9.20 -13.97 17.86
CA GLU A 55 -10.43 -14.61 17.41
C GLU A 55 -11.29 -13.65 16.58
N ASP A 56 -11.39 -12.39 17.01
CA ASP A 56 -12.09 -11.32 16.33
C ASP A 56 -11.15 -10.15 16.06
N PHE A 57 -10.96 -9.81 14.79
CA PHE A 57 -10.11 -8.71 14.32
C PHE A 57 -10.66 -8.14 13.01
N ASP A 58 -10.22 -6.93 12.67
CA ASP A 58 -10.50 -6.32 11.38
C ASP A 58 -9.19 -6.09 10.59
N ILE A 59 -9.23 -6.29 9.27
CA ILE A 59 -8.22 -5.81 8.33
C ILE A 59 -8.86 -4.71 7.50
N VAL A 60 -8.29 -3.52 7.54
CA VAL A 60 -8.77 -2.37 6.76
C VAL A 60 -7.70 -2.00 5.73
N LEU A 61 -8.07 -2.13 4.45
CA LEU A 61 -7.24 -1.74 3.32
C LEU A 61 -7.56 -0.29 2.99
N THR A 62 -6.53 0.56 2.87
CA THR A 62 -6.74 1.99 2.62
C THR A 62 -5.68 2.60 1.71
N GLY A 63 -6.02 3.70 1.10
CA GLY A 63 -5.17 4.51 0.23
C GLY A 63 -5.97 5.66 -0.35
N ALA A 64 -5.33 6.51 -1.16
CA ALA A 64 -5.98 7.60 -1.88
C ALA A 64 -5.84 7.43 -3.39
N GLY A 65 -6.90 7.71 -4.14
CA GLY A 65 -6.93 7.58 -5.61
C GLY A 65 -6.56 6.18 -6.07
N THR A 66 -5.57 6.05 -6.95
CA THR A 66 -5.15 4.74 -7.48
C THR A 66 -4.63 3.79 -6.39
N SER A 67 -4.09 4.32 -5.29
CA SER A 67 -3.66 3.49 -4.15
C SER A 67 -4.85 2.85 -3.42
N GLU A 68 -6.00 3.52 -3.35
CA GLU A 68 -7.26 2.93 -2.85
C GLU A 68 -7.68 1.73 -3.70
N PHE A 69 -7.53 1.84 -5.03
CA PHE A 69 -7.92 0.75 -5.94
C PHE A 69 -7.11 -0.54 -5.74
N VAL A 70 -5.92 -0.48 -5.15
CA VAL A 70 -5.19 -1.69 -4.72
C VAL A 70 -6.02 -2.45 -3.68
N GLY A 71 -6.47 -1.76 -2.63
CA GLY A 71 -7.33 -2.33 -1.59
C GLY A 71 -8.64 -2.89 -2.17
N ASN A 72 -9.32 -2.10 -3.00
CA ASN A 72 -10.57 -2.50 -3.65
C ASN A 72 -10.40 -3.76 -4.53
N SER A 73 -9.25 -3.93 -5.17
CA SER A 73 -8.95 -5.10 -5.99
C SER A 73 -8.63 -6.35 -5.17
N LEU A 74 -8.00 -6.19 -3.99
CA LEU A 74 -7.64 -7.28 -3.07
C LEU A 74 -8.80 -7.73 -2.17
N TYR A 75 -9.69 -6.82 -1.85
CA TYR A 75 -10.75 -6.96 -0.86
C TYR A 75 -11.52 -8.29 -0.95
N HIS A 76 -12.04 -8.65 -2.13
CA HIS A 76 -12.84 -9.86 -2.29
C HIS A 76 -12.03 -11.15 -2.10
N ALA A 77 -10.80 -11.19 -2.59
CA ALA A 77 -9.92 -12.35 -2.45
C ALA A 77 -9.52 -12.57 -0.99
N LEU A 78 -9.16 -11.50 -0.29
CA LEU A 78 -8.79 -11.55 1.12
C LEU A 78 -9.99 -11.89 2.01
N ASN A 79 -11.17 -11.37 1.73
CA ASN A 79 -12.39 -11.72 2.48
C ASN A 79 -12.73 -13.20 2.40
N LYS A 80 -12.52 -13.83 1.26
CA LYS A 80 -12.70 -15.28 1.13
C LYS A 80 -11.74 -16.06 2.04
N LYS A 81 -10.52 -15.54 2.25
CA LYS A 81 -9.49 -16.16 3.09
C LYS A 81 -9.70 -15.90 4.58
N TYR A 82 -10.12 -14.68 4.92
CA TYR A 82 -10.22 -14.20 6.32
C TYR A 82 -11.66 -14.11 6.84
N ASN A 83 -12.59 -14.89 6.29
CA ASN A 83 -13.96 -14.99 6.76
C ASN A 83 -14.67 -13.65 6.91
N PHE A 84 -14.60 -12.81 5.87
CA PHE A 84 -15.24 -11.49 5.78
C PHE A 84 -14.76 -10.45 6.84
N LYS A 85 -13.57 -10.59 7.35
CA LYS A 85 -12.94 -9.63 8.28
C LYS A 85 -12.17 -8.50 7.58
N VAL A 86 -12.19 -8.44 6.24
CA VAL A 86 -11.47 -7.44 5.45
C VAL A 86 -12.44 -6.37 4.95
N LYS A 87 -12.06 -5.11 5.09
CA LYS A 87 -12.79 -3.95 4.59
C LYS A 87 -11.86 -3.14 3.70
N SER A 88 -12.39 -2.36 2.77
CA SER A 88 -11.63 -1.42 1.96
C SER A 88 -12.30 -0.06 2.01
N TYR A 89 -11.57 0.97 2.44
CA TYR A 89 -12.04 2.35 2.53
C TYR A 89 -10.99 3.29 1.95
N ALA A 90 -11.42 4.33 1.25
CA ALA A 90 -10.53 5.41 0.90
C ALA A 90 -9.97 6.09 2.15
N SER A 91 -8.71 6.53 2.14
CA SER A 91 -8.17 7.31 3.25
C SER A 91 -8.91 8.65 3.43
N THR A 92 -9.48 9.17 2.35
CA THR A 92 -10.38 10.34 2.36
C THR A 92 -11.71 10.11 3.04
N ASP A 93 -12.15 8.86 3.25
CA ASP A 93 -13.34 8.51 4.01
C ASP A 93 -12.99 8.29 5.50
N ILE A 94 -11.81 7.75 5.78
CA ILE A 94 -11.34 7.50 7.16
C ILE A 94 -11.08 8.83 7.89
N VAL A 95 -10.36 9.76 7.24
CA VAL A 95 -9.93 11.02 7.88
C VAL A 95 -11.09 11.83 8.46
N PRO A 96 -12.21 12.09 7.75
CA PRO A 96 -13.31 12.87 8.30
C PRO A 96 -14.20 12.10 9.28
N ASN A 97 -14.30 10.79 9.14
CA ASN A 97 -15.22 9.95 9.93
C ASN A 97 -14.56 8.62 10.34
N PRO A 98 -13.51 8.64 11.15
CA PRO A 98 -12.76 7.42 11.50
C PRO A 98 -13.63 6.44 12.32
N GLU A 99 -14.55 6.90 13.14
CA GLU A 99 -15.43 6.07 13.96
C GLU A 99 -16.45 5.27 13.15
N ASP A 100 -16.78 5.73 11.92
CA ASP A 100 -17.70 5.02 11.01
C ASP A 100 -16.98 3.89 10.24
N THR A 101 -15.67 3.95 10.15
CA THR A 101 -14.85 3.05 9.33
C THR A 101 -13.98 2.08 10.14
N LEU A 102 -13.54 2.50 11.33
CA LEU A 102 -12.62 1.76 12.19
C LEU A 102 -13.34 1.30 13.47
N SER A 103 -12.98 0.12 13.95
CA SER A 103 -13.48 -0.38 15.22
C SER A 103 -12.64 0.17 16.38
N ARG A 104 -13.31 0.69 17.41
CA ARG A 104 -12.64 1.17 18.61
C ARG A 104 -11.95 0.06 19.38
N THR A 105 -12.60 -1.09 19.53
CA THR A 105 -12.20 -2.14 20.48
C THR A 105 -11.57 -3.39 19.84
N LYS A 106 -11.89 -3.65 18.55
CA LYS A 106 -11.31 -4.82 17.87
C LYS A 106 -9.87 -4.55 17.47
N PRO A 107 -8.95 -5.53 17.67
CA PRO A 107 -7.65 -5.46 17.05
C PRO A 107 -7.78 -5.21 15.55
N THR A 108 -7.18 -4.15 15.05
CA THR A 108 -7.29 -3.73 13.66
C THR A 108 -5.92 -3.64 13.00
N LEU A 109 -5.78 -4.26 11.83
CA LEU A 109 -4.65 -4.05 10.92
C LEU A 109 -5.07 -3.04 9.84
N LEU A 110 -4.51 -1.83 9.89
CA LEU A 110 -4.67 -0.84 8.84
C LEU A 110 -3.54 -0.99 7.82
N VAL A 111 -3.89 -1.49 6.62
CA VAL A 111 -2.94 -1.63 5.49
C VAL A 111 -3.05 -0.39 4.62
N ASN A 112 -2.04 0.46 4.67
CA ASN A 112 -2.02 1.72 3.94
C ASN A 112 -1.14 1.61 2.69
N PHE A 113 -1.75 1.71 1.50
CA PHE A 113 -1.08 1.71 0.21
C PHE A 113 -0.74 3.15 -0.19
N GLY A 114 0.53 3.40 -0.52
CA GLY A 114 0.95 4.74 -0.89
C GLY A 114 2.17 4.78 -1.79
N ARG A 115 2.02 5.26 -3.05
CA ARG A 115 3.17 5.41 -3.93
C ARG A 115 4.26 6.28 -3.31
N SER A 116 3.92 7.48 -2.88
CA SER A 116 4.86 8.41 -2.26
C SER A 116 4.99 8.21 -0.75
N GLY A 117 3.96 7.65 -0.11
CA GLY A 117 3.87 7.59 1.35
C GLY A 117 3.81 8.94 2.07
N ASN A 118 3.52 10.04 1.33
CA ASN A 118 3.55 11.41 1.83
C ASN A 118 2.20 12.13 1.71
N SER A 119 1.17 11.49 1.15
CA SER A 119 -0.09 12.19 0.95
C SER A 119 -0.72 12.54 2.31
N PRO A 120 -1.27 13.77 2.47
CA PRO A 120 -1.85 14.21 3.75
C PRO A 120 -2.94 13.26 4.25
N GLU A 121 -3.77 12.74 3.36
CA GLU A 121 -4.84 11.81 3.69
C GLU A 121 -4.33 10.43 4.12
N SER A 122 -3.19 9.97 3.58
CA SER A 122 -2.57 8.72 4.05
C SER A 122 -1.99 8.87 5.45
N VAL A 123 -1.30 9.97 5.73
CA VAL A 123 -0.79 10.26 7.08
C VAL A 123 -1.94 10.52 8.04
N GLY A 124 -2.92 11.33 7.63
CA GLY A 124 -4.09 11.64 8.45
C GLY A 124 -4.93 10.41 8.81
N SER A 125 -5.03 9.40 7.93
CA SER A 125 -5.72 8.15 8.26
C SER A 125 -5.01 7.33 9.34
N VAL A 126 -3.68 7.37 9.39
CA VAL A 126 -2.88 6.75 10.47
C VAL A 126 -3.13 7.49 11.78
N GLU A 127 -3.02 8.84 11.78
CA GLU A 127 -3.27 9.68 12.96
C GLU A 127 -4.68 9.50 13.50
N ALA A 128 -5.69 9.46 12.62
CA ALA A 128 -7.07 9.23 13.00
C ALA A 128 -7.28 7.83 13.63
N ALA A 129 -6.64 6.80 13.08
CA ALA A 129 -6.70 5.44 13.60
C ALA A 129 -6.07 5.33 15.00
N GLU A 130 -4.94 5.98 15.24
CA GLU A 130 -4.27 6.04 16.56
C GLU A 130 -5.14 6.72 17.64
N VAL A 131 -6.00 7.65 17.24
CA VAL A 131 -6.92 8.33 18.18
C VAL A 131 -8.14 7.46 18.50
N VAL A 132 -8.69 6.77 17.51
CA VAL A 132 -9.97 6.05 17.64
C VAL A 132 -9.81 4.63 18.17
N CYS A 133 -8.79 3.91 17.70
CA CYS A 133 -8.64 2.48 17.98
C CYS A 133 -7.80 2.24 19.24
N GLU A 134 -8.29 1.40 20.13
CA GLU A 134 -7.56 0.98 21.35
C GLU A 134 -6.43 -0.04 21.03
N ASN A 135 -6.54 -0.74 19.89
CA ASN A 135 -5.59 -1.76 19.49
C ASN A 135 -5.41 -1.73 17.96
N ILE A 136 -4.44 -0.94 17.49
CA ILE A 136 -4.18 -0.67 16.07
C ILE A 136 -2.77 -1.09 15.68
N TYR A 137 -2.64 -1.68 14.49
CA TYR A 137 -1.38 -2.01 13.83
C TYR A 137 -1.40 -1.48 12.41
N HIS A 138 -0.28 -0.98 11.93
CA HIS A 138 -0.14 -0.37 10.62
C HIS A 138 0.84 -1.13 9.74
N LEU A 139 0.36 -1.61 8.60
CA LEU A 139 1.22 -2.11 7.52
C LEU A 139 1.26 -1.07 6.41
N PHE A 140 2.40 -0.48 6.18
CA PHE A 140 2.63 0.46 5.08
C PHE A 140 3.22 -0.27 3.88
N VAL A 141 2.53 -0.24 2.74
CA VAL A 141 3.03 -0.74 1.46
C VAL A 141 3.32 0.46 0.58
N THR A 142 4.59 0.84 0.46
CA THR A 142 4.98 2.09 -0.20
C THR A 142 6.15 1.90 -1.18
N CYS A 143 6.19 2.76 -2.22
CA CYS A 143 7.29 2.80 -3.18
C CYS A 143 8.38 3.81 -2.79
N ASN A 144 8.30 4.38 -1.58
CA ASN A 144 9.21 5.43 -1.11
C ASN A 144 9.64 5.19 0.33
N SER A 145 10.87 4.68 0.51
CA SER A 145 11.47 4.46 1.82
C SER A 145 11.72 5.75 2.63
N GLU A 146 11.79 6.91 1.94
CA GLU A 146 11.94 8.22 2.57
C GLU A 146 10.60 8.91 2.84
N GLY A 147 9.50 8.25 2.56
CA GLY A 147 8.15 8.77 2.79
C GLY A 147 7.78 8.85 4.27
N ALA A 148 6.78 9.67 4.60
CA ALA A 148 6.29 9.84 5.96
C ALA A 148 5.81 8.52 6.58
N LEU A 149 5.08 7.70 5.81
CA LEU A 149 4.61 6.40 6.28
C LEU A 149 5.78 5.46 6.64
N SER A 150 6.83 5.41 5.81
CA SER A 150 8.00 4.59 6.10
C SER A 150 8.71 5.05 7.38
N LYS A 151 8.86 6.37 7.54
CA LYS A 151 9.48 6.96 8.74
C LYS A 151 8.66 6.78 10.01
N LEU A 152 7.35 6.57 9.91
CA LEU A 152 6.54 6.19 11.07
C LEU A 152 6.86 4.77 11.54
N ALA A 153 7.09 3.84 10.61
CA ALA A 153 7.47 2.47 10.98
C ALA A 153 8.81 2.38 11.73
N ASP A 154 9.74 3.30 11.47
CA ASP A 154 11.00 3.37 12.18
C ASP A 154 10.85 3.84 13.65
N LYS A 155 9.69 4.38 14.01
CA LYS A 155 9.47 5.04 15.32
C LYS A 155 8.49 4.32 16.22
N HIS A 156 7.67 3.42 15.65
CA HIS A 156 6.55 2.80 16.35
C HIS A 156 6.53 1.29 16.16
N ASP A 157 6.51 0.54 17.25
CA ASP A 157 6.54 -0.94 17.24
C ASP A 157 5.26 -1.57 16.67
N ASN A 158 4.14 -0.81 16.62
CA ASN A 158 2.89 -1.22 16.00
C ASN A 158 2.83 -0.95 14.50
N CYS A 159 3.94 -0.54 13.89
CA CYS A 159 4.06 -0.23 12.48
C CYS A 159 5.08 -1.13 11.79
N PHE A 160 4.78 -1.54 10.56
CA PHE A 160 5.70 -2.24 9.68
C PHE A 160 5.67 -1.59 8.28
N ALA A 161 6.83 -1.29 7.71
CA ALA A 161 6.93 -0.75 6.35
C ALA A 161 7.49 -1.79 5.38
N LEU A 162 6.69 -2.16 4.39
CA LEU A 162 7.14 -2.87 3.20
C LEU A 162 7.51 -1.83 2.13
N ASN A 163 8.78 -1.48 2.11
CA ASN A 163 9.34 -0.55 1.13
C ASN A 163 9.66 -1.30 -0.17
N LEU A 164 8.87 -1.05 -1.21
CA LEU A 164 9.09 -1.64 -2.53
C LEU A 164 10.33 -1.07 -3.22
N THR A 165 10.82 -1.73 -4.27
CA THR A 165 12.05 -1.27 -4.94
C THR A 165 11.89 0.15 -5.48
N PRO A 166 12.93 1.00 -5.46
CA PRO A 166 12.83 2.42 -5.88
C PRO A 166 12.28 2.62 -7.29
N GLU A 167 12.47 1.65 -8.18
CA GLU A 167 11.97 1.70 -9.55
C GLU A 167 10.44 1.67 -9.62
N THR A 168 9.76 1.21 -8.56
CA THR A 168 8.29 1.21 -8.49
C THR A 168 7.70 2.58 -8.16
N HIS A 169 8.52 3.56 -7.80
CA HIS A 169 8.07 4.92 -7.54
C HIS A 169 7.83 5.65 -8.86
N ASP A 170 6.70 5.35 -9.50
CA ASP A 170 6.32 5.93 -10.79
C ASP A 170 6.40 7.47 -10.78
N LYS A 171 7.02 8.03 -11.81
CA LYS A 171 7.13 9.48 -12.05
C LYS A 171 5.95 10.02 -12.85
N SER A 172 5.32 9.16 -13.65
CA SER A 172 4.13 9.54 -14.39
C SER A 172 2.96 9.81 -13.44
N PHE A 173 1.96 10.55 -13.93
CA PHE A 173 0.72 10.76 -13.20
C PHE A 173 -0.02 9.44 -12.98
N ALA A 174 -0.12 8.61 -14.02
CA ALA A 174 -0.73 7.29 -13.92
C ALA A 174 0.16 6.32 -13.15
N MET A 175 -0.39 5.71 -12.12
CA MET A 175 0.27 4.64 -11.39
C MET A 175 0.19 3.34 -12.20
N THR A 176 1.34 2.81 -12.59
CA THR A 176 1.47 1.58 -13.38
C THR A 176 2.29 0.53 -12.63
N SER A 177 3.61 0.70 -12.56
CA SER A 177 4.44 -0.22 -11.81
C SER A 177 4.22 -0.12 -10.29
N SER A 178 3.96 1.06 -9.75
CA SER A 178 3.61 1.21 -8.34
C SER A 178 2.35 0.42 -7.98
N TYR A 179 1.26 0.59 -8.76
CA TYR A 179 0.01 -0.12 -8.52
C TYR A 179 0.20 -1.64 -8.54
N SER A 180 0.78 -2.16 -9.63
CA SER A 180 0.91 -3.61 -9.81
C SER A 180 1.86 -4.27 -8.81
N ASN A 181 2.88 -3.54 -8.30
CA ASN A 181 3.77 -4.05 -7.27
C ASN A 181 3.15 -3.97 -5.86
N MET A 182 2.30 -2.99 -5.57
CA MET A 182 1.54 -2.95 -4.32
C MET A 182 0.43 -4.01 -4.26
N TYR A 183 -0.04 -4.47 -5.45
CA TYR A 183 -1.06 -5.50 -5.56
C TYR A 183 -0.52 -6.92 -5.30
N LEU A 184 0.78 -7.17 -5.56
CA LEU A 184 1.42 -8.49 -5.38
C LEU A 184 1.45 -8.93 -3.91
#